data_8ebe723a00a3c1d86d3f7b18f40e60c6
#
_entry.id   8ebe723a00a3c1d86d3f7b18f40e60c6
#
_cell.length_a   1.000
_cell.length_b   1.000
_cell.length_c   1.000
_cell.angle_alpha   90.00
_cell.angle_beta   90.00
_cell.angle_gamma   90.00
#
_symmetry.space_group_name_H-M   'P 1'
#
loop_
_entity.id
_entity.type
_entity.pdbx_description
1 polymer ?
#
loop_
_entity_poly.entity_id
_entity_poly.type
_entity_poly.pdbx_seq_one_letter_code
_entity_poly.pdbx_strand_id
1 'polypeptide(L)'
;MPKERNKADGYREKAYEGDTKAMNNLGVCYERGTGVKVSLELAFEWYMKAAEQGDVYGCFNVGECYYHGKGVEQDAVKAFEWQGRRSIVITSGIL
;
A
#
# COMPACT_ATOMS: atom_id res chain seq x y z
N MET A 1 11.79 23.47 -20.07
CA MET A 1 12.42 22.16 -19.92
C MET A 1 11.43 21.17 -19.35
N PRO A 2 11.28 20.02 -19.98
CA PRO A 2 10.42 19.00 -19.39
C PRO A 2 11.01 18.54 -18.06
N LYS A 3 10.14 18.27 -17.12
CA LYS A 3 10.55 17.75 -15.83
C LYS A 3 11.07 16.33 -16.01
N GLU A 4 12.21 16.03 -15.42
CA GLU A 4 12.73 14.68 -15.46
C GLU A 4 11.82 13.74 -14.66
N ARG A 5 11.66 12.55 -15.19
CA ARG A 5 10.88 11.54 -14.51
C ARG A 5 11.67 11.04 -13.31
N ASN A 6 10.95 10.84 -12.20
CA ASN A 6 11.56 10.26 -11.00
C ASN A 6 10.93 8.88 -10.73
N LYS A 7 11.37 8.23 -9.66
CA LYS A 7 10.88 6.90 -9.34
C LYS A 7 9.37 6.88 -9.14
N ALA A 8 8.84 7.91 -8.49
CA ALA A 8 7.40 7.96 -8.23
C ALA A 8 6.60 8.03 -9.53
N ASP A 9 7.11 8.75 -10.53
CA ASP A 9 6.45 8.84 -11.83
C ASP A 9 6.36 7.47 -12.50
N GLY A 10 7.45 6.70 -12.46
CA GLY A 10 7.47 5.36 -13.02
C GLY A 10 6.52 4.41 -12.32
N TYR A 11 6.49 4.45 -10.99
CA TYR A 11 5.58 3.62 -10.22
C TYR A 11 4.13 4.01 -10.48
N ARG A 12 3.86 5.32 -10.60
CA ARG A 12 2.50 5.80 -10.84
C ARG A 12 1.95 5.26 -12.16
N GLU A 13 2.75 5.28 -13.21
CA GLU A 13 2.31 4.76 -14.50
C GLU A 13 1.96 3.29 -14.42
N LYS A 14 2.81 2.49 -13.82
CA LYS A 14 2.56 1.06 -13.68
C LYS A 14 1.39 0.77 -12.73
N ALA A 15 1.25 1.58 -11.69
CA ALA A 15 0.14 1.44 -10.75
C ALA A 15 -1.20 1.65 -11.45
N TYR A 16 -1.28 2.63 -12.34
CA TYR A 16 -2.50 2.87 -13.11
C TYR A 16 -2.77 1.76 -14.11
N GLU A 17 -1.76 0.98 -14.46
CA GLU A 17 -1.92 -0.19 -15.31
C GLU A 17 -2.35 -1.43 -14.53
N GLY A 18 -2.45 -1.32 -13.20
CA GLY A 18 -2.89 -2.40 -12.35
C GLY A 18 -1.78 -3.21 -11.69
N ASP A 19 -0.53 -2.75 -11.79
CA ASP A 19 0.61 -3.44 -11.17
C ASP A 19 0.59 -3.17 -9.66
N THR A 20 0.26 -4.20 -8.87
CA THR A 20 0.14 -4.05 -7.42
C THR A 20 1.47 -3.78 -6.75
N LYS A 21 2.57 -4.31 -7.30
CA LYS A 21 3.90 -4.01 -6.77
C LYS A 21 4.20 -2.52 -6.90
N ALA A 22 3.85 -1.94 -8.06
CA ALA A 22 4.03 -0.51 -8.28
C ALA A 22 3.13 0.31 -7.35
N MET A 23 1.92 -0.16 -7.06
CA MET A 23 1.04 0.50 -6.10
C MET A 23 1.68 0.57 -4.71
N ASN A 24 2.25 -0.53 -4.25
CA ASN A 24 2.96 -0.55 -2.96
C ASN A 24 4.17 0.38 -2.98
N ASN A 25 4.95 0.35 -4.06
CA ASN A 25 6.12 1.21 -4.18
C ASN A 25 5.72 2.68 -4.21
N LEU A 26 4.62 3.01 -4.88
CA LEU A 26 4.11 4.38 -4.89
C LEU A 26 3.65 4.80 -3.50
N GLY A 27 3.00 3.89 -2.77
CA GLY A 27 2.64 4.14 -1.38
C GLY A 27 3.86 4.48 -0.53
N VAL A 28 4.95 3.73 -0.70
CA VAL A 28 6.21 4.01 0.02
C VAL A 28 6.75 5.38 -0.37
N CYS A 29 6.65 5.76 -1.64
CA CYS A 29 7.10 7.09 -2.09
C CYS A 29 6.34 8.19 -1.35
N TYR A 30 5.02 8.05 -1.22
CA TYR A 30 4.22 9.04 -0.49
C TYR A 30 4.51 9.03 1.00
N GLU A 31 4.80 7.87 1.56
CA GLU A 31 5.13 7.78 2.97
C GLU A 31 6.46 8.48 3.29
N ARG A 32 7.44 8.35 2.41
CA ARG A 32 8.79 8.87 2.63
C ARG A 32 9.07 10.19 1.93
N GLY A 33 8.22 10.61 1.02
CA GLY A 33 8.48 11.82 0.24
C GLY A 33 9.49 11.60 -0.86
N THR A 34 9.52 10.40 -1.46
CA THR A 34 10.46 10.08 -2.53
C THR A 34 9.86 10.44 -3.87
N GLY A 35 10.29 11.55 -4.45
CA GLY A 35 9.80 12.02 -5.74
C GLY A 35 8.42 12.65 -5.69
N VAL A 36 7.79 12.69 -4.53
CA VAL A 36 6.49 13.33 -4.30
C VAL A 36 6.50 13.94 -2.91
N LYS A 37 5.56 14.83 -2.67
CA LYS A 37 5.39 15.40 -1.34
C LYS A 37 4.82 14.31 -0.42
N VAL A 38 5.32 14.23 0.82
CA VAL A 38 4.82 13.27 1.80
C VAL A 38 3.31 13.42 1.97
N SER A 39 2.61 12.30 1.91
CA SER A 39 1.18 12.23 2.21
C SER A 39 0.87 10.84 2.72
N LEU A 40 0.66 10.72 4.02
CA LEU A 40 0.35 9.42 4.62
C LEU A 40 -1.03 8.93 4.17
N GLU A 41 -1.96 9.85 3.91
CA GLU A 41 -3.28 9.48 3.40
C GLU A 41 -3.18 8.86 2.01
N LEU A 42 -2.39 9.46 1.13
CA LEU A 42 -2.21 8.89 -0.23
C LEU A 42 -1.44 7.58 -0.17
N ALA A 43 -0.47 7.48 0.74
CA ALA A 43 0.25 6.22 0.93
C ALA A 43 -0.75 5.11 1.31
N PHE A 44 -1.62 5.39 2.27
CA PHE A 44 -2.63 4.42 2.69
C PHE A 44 -3.55 4.04 1.54
N GLU A 45 -4.00 5.01 0.74
CA GLU A 45 -4.88 4.73 -0.39
C GLU A 45 -4.23 3.79 -1.40
N TRP A 46 -2.95 3.99 -1.70
CA TRP A 46 -2.26 3.12 -2.65
C TRP A 46 -2.04 1.72 -2.08
N TYR A 47 -1.69 1.61 -0.80
CA TYR A 47 -1.58 0.31 -0.15
C TYR A 47 -2.93 -0.41 -0.17
N MET A 48 -4.02 0.33 0.07
CA MET A 48 -5.35 -0.26 0.08
C MET A 48 -5.73 -0.78 -1.32
N LYS A 49 -5.41 -0.03 -2.37
CA LYS A 49 -5.67 -0.47 -3.74
C LYS A 49 -4.96 -1.79 -4.04
N ALA A 50 -3.72 -1.93 -3.62
CA ALA A 50 -2.98 -3.17 -3.79
C ALA A 50 -3.61 -4.30 -2.97
N ALA A 51 -3.96 -4.01 -1.73
CA ALA A 51 -4.55 -5.00 -0.83
C ALA A 51 -5.88 -5.52 -1.36
N GLU A 52 -6.69 -4.64 -1.93
CA GLU A 52 -8.00 -5.03 -2.47
C GLU A 52 -7.87 -5.96 -3.68
N GLN A 53 -6.72 -5.98 -4.31
CA GLN A 53 -6.45 -6.90 -5.41
C GLN A 53 -5.78 -8.19 -4.95
N GLY A 54 -5.71 -8.39 -3.63
CA GLY A 54 -5.18 -9.61 -3.07
C GLY A 54 -3.67 -9.62 -2.87
N ASP A 55 -3.02 -8.48 -3.01
CA ASP A 55 -1.58 -8.40 -2.82
C ASP A 55 -1.25 -8.50 -1.33
N VAL A 56 -0.43 -9.51 -0.98
CA VAL A 56 -0.11 -9.76 0.43
C VAL A 56 0.70 -8.62 1.06
N TYR A 57 1.56 -8.00 0.27
CA TYR A 57 2.32 -6.85 0.76
C TYR A 57 1.40 -5.65 1.00
N GLY A 58 0.39 -5.49 0.14
CA GLY A 58 -0.62 -4.46 0.33
C GLY A 58 -1.37 -4.67 1.63
N CYS A 59 -1.78 -5.91 1.89
CA CYS A 59 -2.49 -6.23 3.15
C CYS A 59 -1.59 -5.94 4.36
N PHE A 60 -0.32 -6.30 4.28
CA PHE A 60 0.63 -6.01 5.36
C PHE A 60 0.76 -4.51 5.57
N ASN A 61 0.94 -3.76 4.49
CA ASN A 61 1.10 -2.31 4.59
C ASN A 61 -0.13 -1.61 5.14
N VAL A 62 -1.32 -2.07 4.73
CA VAL A 62 -2.58 -1.53 5.28
C VAL A 62 -2.65 -1.81 6.77
N GLY A 63 -2.29 -3.03 7.18
CA GLY A 63 -2.25 -3.38 8.60
C GLY A 63 -1.30 -2.49 9.38
N GLU A 64 -0.14 -2.21 8.83
CA GLU A 64 0.84 -1.31 9.46
C GLU A 64 0.28 0.10 9.59
N CYS A 65 -0.45 0.56 8.57
CA CYS A 65 -1.07 1.88 8.64
C CYS A 65 -2.08 1.96 9.78
N TYR A 66 -2.92 0.96 9.94
CA TYR A 66 -3.88 0.94 11.03
C TYR A 66 -3.18 0.81 12.38
N TYR A 67 -2.13 0.00 12.45
CA TYR A 67 -1.44 -0.21 13.73
C TYR A 67 -0.80 1.09 14.24
N HIS A 68 -0.19 1.84 13.34
CA HIS A 68 0.52 3.07 13.70
C HIS A 68 -0.29 4.35 13.52
N GLY A 69 -1.46 4.26 12.91
CA GLY A 69 -2.26 5.46 12.61
C GLY A 69 -1.67 6.29 11.49
N LYS A 70 -1.12 5.65 10.47
CA LYS A 70 -0.54 6.35 9.31
C LYS A 70 -1.60 6.57 8.25
N GLY A 71 -2.02 7.80 8.09
CA GLY A 71 -3.01 8.18 7.08
C GLY A 71 -4.43 7.73 7.38
N VAL A 72 -4.64 7.03 8.47
CA VAL A 72 -5.94 6.60 8.98
C VAL A 72 -5.90 6.63 10.48
N GLU A 73 -7.05 6.59 11.10
CA GLU A 73 -7.14 6.50 12.55
C GLU A 73 -6.57 5.15 13.00
N GLN A 74 -5.76 5.17 14.04
CA GLN A 74 -5.16 3.97 14.59
C GLN A 74 -6.25 2.99 15.04
N ASP A 75 -6.09 1.73 14.63
CA ASP A 75 -7.08 0.71 14.95
C ASP A 75 -6.39 -0.66 14.96
N ALA A 76 -6.08 -1.15 16.16
CA ALA A 76 -5.35 -2.42 16.32
C ALA A 76 -6.17 -3.62 15.81
N VAL A 77 -7.48 -3.56 15.93
CA VAL A 77 -8.34 -4.64 15.46
C VAL A 77 -8.28 -4.74 13.94
N LYS A 78 -8.42 -3.61 13.25
CA LYS A 78 -8.31 -3.60 11.80
C LYS A 78 -6.91 -3.98 11.34
N ALA A 79 -5.88 -3.56 12.07
CA ALA A 79 -4.51 -3.95 11.75
C ALA A 79 -4.37 -5.46 11.77
N PHE A 80 -4.89 -6.10 12.79
CA PHE A 80 -4.86 -7.55 12.92
C PHE A 80 -5.65 -8.23 11.80
N GLU A 81 -6.83 -7.70 11.49
CA GLU A 81 -7.68 -8.25 10.44
C GLU A 81 -7.00 -8.22 9.08
N TRP A 82 -6.39 -7.09 8.73
CA TRP A 82 -5.72 -6.97 7.44
C TRP A 82 -4.49 -7.86 7.33
N GLN A 83 -3.69 -7.93 8.38
CA GLN A 83 -2.51 -8.80 8.37
C GLN A 83 -2.92 -10.26 8.45
N GLY A 84 -4.02 -10.56 9.10
CA GLY A 84 -4.57 -11.91 9.19
C GLY A 84 -5.12 -12.43 7.87
N ARG A 85 -5.43 -11.56 6.92
CA ARG A 85 -5.92 -11.99 5.60
C ARG A 85 -4.93 -12.90 4.88
N ARG A 86 -3.65 -12.70 5.09
CA ARG A 86 -2.62 -13.59 4.54
C ARG A 86 -2.80 -15.00 5.06
N SER A 87 -2.99 -15.12 6.37
CA SER A 87 -3.15 -16.41 7.02
C SER A 87 -4.45 -17.08 6.60
N ILE A 88 -5.52 -16.30 6.47
CA ILE A 88 -6.83 -16.82 6.06
C ILE A 88 -6.74 -17.42 4.66
N VAL A 89 -6.07 -16.72 3.74
CA VAL A 89 -5.92 -17.21 2.37
C VAL A 89 -5.16 -18.53 2.35
N ILE A 90 -4.08 -18.62 3.13
CA ILE A 90 -3.29 -19.84 3.23
C ILE A 90 -4.12 -20.98 3.82
N THR A 91 -4.86 -20.68 4.88
CA THR A 91 -5.70 -21.67 5.54
C THR A 91 -6.79 -22.19 4.59
N SER A 92 -7.41 -21.28 3.84
CA SER A 92 -8.42 -21.66 2.85
C SER A 92 -7.86 -22.58 1.79
N GLY A 93 -6.62 -22.37 1.40
CA GLY A 93 -5.96 -23.22 0.43
C GLY A 93 -5.67 -24.63 0.95
N ILE A 94 -5.56 -24.78 2.25
CA ILE A 94 -5.32 -26.10 2.88
C ILE A 94 -6.62 -26.86 3.03
N LEU A 95 -7.68 -26.16 3.32
CA LEU A 95 -8.99 -26.78 3.51
C LEU A 95 -9.63 -27.15 2.18
#